data_90eabd6c62538fbf7c553422c76dc228
#
_entry.id   90eabd6c62538fbf7c553422c76dc228
#
_cell.length_a   1.000
_cell.length_b   1.000
_cell.length_c   1.000
_cell.angle_alpha   90.00
_cell.angle_beta   90.00
_cell.angle_gamma   90.00
#
_symmetry.space_group_name_H-M   'P 1'
#
loop_
_entity.id
_entity.type
_entity.pdbx_description
1 polymer ?
#
loop_
_entity_poly.entity_id
_entity_poly.type
_entity_poly.pdbx_seq_one_letter_code
_entity_poly.pdbx_strand_id
1 'polypeptide(L)'
;MASSKDFVQYVTDQCSEAGDIVAKRMFGDYGVYCNGRIFGLVCDDRFYLKPTEAARRLLRVEELRPPYEGAKDYFYIADVDDRDYLSALVRETCKALPEPKKRKK
;
A
#
# COMPACT_ATOMS: atom_id res chain seq x y z
N MET A 1 9.75 12.88 7.98
CA MET A 1 10.57 11.88 8.64
C MET A 1 10.26 10.50 8.11
N ALA A 2 11.23 9.61 8.13
CA ALA A 2 11.01 8.26 7.64
C ALA A 2 10.14 7.48 8.63
N SER A 3 9.42 6.50 8.11
CA SER A 3 8.61 5.63 8.93
C SER A 3 9.50 4.72 9.77
N SER A 4 9.02 4.32 10.93
CA SER A 4 9.75 3.38 11.77
C SER A 4 9.68 1.99 11.15
N LYS A 5 10.73 1.20 11.38
CA LYS A 5 10.73 -0.17 10.91
C LYS A 5 9.60 -0.98 11.53
N ASP A 6 9.29 -0.68 12.78
CA ASP A 6 8.21 -1.40 13.47
C ASP A 6 6.87 -1.15 12.81
N PHE A 7 6.59 0.09 12.41
CA PHE A 7 5.34 0.38 11.73
C PHE A 7 5.28 -0.30 10.36
N VAL A 8 6.38 -0.25 9.62
CA VAL A 8 6.43 -0.89 8.31
C VAL A 8 6.20 -2.39 8.45
N GLN A 9 6.86 -3.03 9.42
CA GLN A 9 6.68 -4.45 9.66
C GLN A 9 5.24 -4.77 10.03
N TYR A 10 4.65 -3.92 10.87
CA TYR A 10 3.27 -4.09 11.28
C TYR A 10 2.33 -4.07 10.07
N VAL A 11 2.51 -3.09 9.19
CA VAL A 11 1.67 -2.98 8.00
C VAL A 11 1.83 -4.20 7.10
N THR A 12 3.07 -4.63 6.86
CA THR A 12 3.28 -5.81 6.00
C THR A 12 2.67 -7.06 6.61
N ASP A 13 2.76 -7.20 7.93
CA ASP A 13 2.13 -8.34 8.61
C ASP A 13 0.61 -8.30 8.47
N GLN A 14 0.02 -7.13 8.60
CA GLN A 14 -1.42 -6.99 8.47
C GLN A 14 -1.91 -7.30 7.06
N CYS A 15 -1.06 -7.09 6.07
CA CYS A 15 -1.40 -7.34 4.67
C CYS A 15 -1.05 -8.74 4.21
N SER A 16 -0.43 -9.54 5.06
CA SER A 16 0.22 -10.79 4.62
C SER A 16 -0.73 -11.80 4.00
N GLU A 17 -2.02 -11.73 4.32
CA GLU A 17 -2.99 -12.67 3.74
C GLU A 17 -3.34 -12.33 2.30
N ALA A 18 -2.97 -11.15 1.84
CA ALA A 18 -3.29 -10.74 0.47
C ALA A 18 -2.33 -11.33 -0.57
N GLY A 19 -1.17 -11.78 -0.15
CA GLY A 19 -0.19 -12.35 -1.05
C GLY A 19 1.20 -12.23 -0.48
N ASP A 20 2.18 -12.25 -1.36
CA ASP A 20 3.59 -12.12 -0.97
C ASP A 20 3.91 -10.64 -0.80
N ILE A 21 3.95 -10.19 0.44
CA ILE A 21 4.07 -8.77 0.77
C ILE A 21 5.51 -8.44 1.12
N VAL A 22 6.05 -7.43 0.44
CA VAL A 22 7.43 -7.00 0.63
C VAL A 22 7.47 -5.50 0.72
N ALA A 23 8.26 -4.97 1.66
CA ALA A 23 8.50 -3.53 1.75
C ALA A 23 9.92 -3.24 1.31
N LYS A 24 10.10 -2.18 0.53
CA LYS A 24 11.42 -1.75 0.06
C LYS A 24 11.59 -0.27 0.29
N ARG A 25 12.80 0.13 0.61
CA ARG A 25 13.11 1.54 0.77
C ARG A 25 12.89 2.28 -0.55
N MET A 26 12.26 3.44 -0.45
CA MET A 26 11.92 4.21 -1.64
C MET A 26 11.71 5.66 -1.24
N PHE A 27 12.39 6.58 -1.90
CA PHE A 27 12.20 8.02 -1.68
C PHE A 27 12.32 8.41 -0.22
N GLY A 28 13.25 7.78 0.50
CA GLY A 28 13.46 8.10 1.91
C GLY A 28 12.45 7.46 2.85
N ASP A 29 11.51 6.70 2.32
CA ASP A 29 10.56 5.97 3.13
C ASP A 29 10.38 4.58 2.54
N TYR A 30 9.16 4.04 2.40
CA TYR A 30 8.99 2.67 1.94
C TYR A 30 7.88 2.55 0.92
N GLY A 31 8.12 1.70 -0.08
CA GLY A 31 7.06 1.22 -0.96
C GLY A 31 6.70 -0.19 -0.55
N VAL A 32 5.43 -0.57 -0.69
CA VAL A 32 4.97 -1.91 -0.34
C VAL A 32 4.43 -2.60 -1.58
N TYR A 33 4.84 -3.86 -1.73
CA TYR A 33 4.59 -4.64 -2.93
C TYR A 33 3.83 -5.91 -2.58
N CYS A 34 2.95 -6.31 -3.47
CA CYS A 34 2.23 -7.58 -3.35
C CYS A 34 2.47 -8.36 -4.63
N ASN A 35 3.12 -9.51 -4.50
CA ASN A 35 3.44 -10.35 -5.66
C ASN A 35 4.18 -9.56 -6.74
N GLY A 36 5.07 -8.68 -6.32
CA GLY A 36 5.89 -7.89 -7.23
C GLY A 36 5.25 -6.61 -7.73
N ARG A 37 4.01 -6.33 -7.35
CA ARG A 37 3.30 -5.13 -7.79
C ARG A 37 3.26 -4.13 -6.63
N ILE A 38 3.67 -2.89 -6.90
CA ILE A 38 3.62 -1.88 -5.86
C ILE A 38 2.17 -1.45 -5.68
N PHE A 39 1.64 -1.65 -4.49
CA PHE A 39 0.24 -1.32 -4.23
C PHE A 39 0.08 -0.11 -3.31
N GLY A 40 1.14 0.34 -2.69
CA GLY A 40 1.02 1.47 -1.80
C GLY A 40 2.36 1.93 -1.27
N LEU A 41 2.29 2.89 -0.38
CA LEU A 41 3.46 3.50 0.23
C LEU A 41 3.25 3.62 1.73
N VAL A 42 4.35 3.55 2.47
CA VAL A 42 4.33 3.87 3.89
C VAL A 42 5.23 5.09 4.06
N CYS A 43 4.63 6.20 4.43
CA CYS A 43 5.36 7.47 4.56
C CYS A 43 4.99 8.13 5.87
N ASP A 44 6.01 8.51 6.64
CA ASP A 44 5.80 9.23 7.90
C ASP A 44 4.83 8.48 8.82
N ASP A 45 5.04 7.17 8.94
CA ASP A 45 4.22 6.27 9.76
C ASP A 45 2.75 6.31 9.39
N ARG A 46 2.46 6.43 8.09
CA ARG A 46 1.10 6.38 7.56
C ARG A 46 1.09 5.47 6.36
N PHE A 47 0.01 4.74 6.20
CA PHE A 47 -0.15 3.83 5.07
C PHE A 47 -1.03 4.47 4.01
N TYR A 48 -0.54 4.42 2.77
CA TYR A 48 -1.24 4.97 1.61
C TYR A 48 -1.40 3.87 0.57
N LEU A 49 -2.61 3.76 0.03
CA LEU A 49 -2.94 2.72 -0.94
C LEU A 49 -3.14 3.35 -2.30
N LYS A 50 -2.61 2.70 -3.34
CA LYS A 50 -2.80 3.21 -4.69
C LYS A 50 -4.28 3.32 -5.01
N PRO A 51 -4.71 4.45 -5.59
CA PRO A 51 -6.12 4.63 -5.89
C PRO A 51 -6.53 3.78 -7.08
N THR A 52 -7.38 2.80 -6.82
CA THR A 52 -7.98 2.00 -7.86
C THR A 52 -9.48 1.95 -7.61
N GLU A 53 -10.22 1.70 -8.66
CA GLU A 53 -11.66 1.60 -8.53
C GLU A 53 -12.04 0.41 -7.65
N ALA A 54 -11.29 -0.68 -7.76
CA ALA A 54 -11.56 -1.86 -6.96
C ALA A 54 -11.43 -1.58 -5.47
N ALA A 55 -10.38 -0.83 -5.10
CA ALA A 55 -10.19 -0.47 -3.70
C ALA A 55 -11.25 0.51 -3.24
N ARG A 56 -11.62 1.46 -4.09
CA ARG A 56 -12.60 2.47 -3.73
C ARG A 56 -13.92 1.85 -3.28
N ARG A 57 -14.32 0.77 -3.93
CA ARG A 57 -15.57 0.10 -3.60
C ARG A 57 -15.57 -0.49 -2.20
N LEU A 58 -14.41 -0.78 -1.66
CA LEU A 58 -14.30 -1.39 -0.33
C LEU A 58 -14.02 -0.39 0.77
N LEU A 59 -13.67 0.84 0.42
CA LEU A 59 -13.28 1.83 1.42
C LEU A 59 -14.44 2.20 2.32
N ARG A 60 -14.19 2.18 3.62
CA ARG A 60 -15.15 2.69 4.59
C ARG A 60 -15.20 4.21 4.57
N VAL A 61 -14.03 4.81 4.35
CA VAL A 61 -13.89 6.25 4.26
C VAL A 61 -12.92 6.52 3.11
N GLU A 62 -13.32 7.38 2.21
CA GLU A 62 -12.45 7.75 1.10
C GLU A 62 -11.74 9.05 1.44
N GLU A 63 -10.46 8.96 1.73
CA GLU A 63 -9.66 10.12 2.06
C GLU A 63 -8.43 10.12 1.17
N LEU A 64 -8.29 11.16 0.36
CA LEU A 64 -7.17 11.28 -0.57
C LEU A 64 -6.15 12.24 -0.01
N ARG A 65 -4.90 11.84 0.01
CA ARG A 65 -3.80 12.68 0.45
C ARG A 65 -2.54 12.34 -0.34
N PRO A 66 -1.70 13.33 -0.61
CA PRO A 66 -0.40 13.02 -1.18
C PRO A 66 0.48 12.38 -0.10
N PRO A 67 1.11 11.25 -0.38
CA PRO A 67 1.96 10.60 0.62
C PRO A 67 3.20 11.42 0.97
N TYR A 68 3.64 12.26 0.06
CA TYR A 68 4.74 13.18 0.31
C TYR A 68 4.55 14.39 -0.59
N GLU A 69 5.28 15.43 -0.29
CA GLU A 69 5.12 16.69 -1.03
C GLU A 69 5.41 16.48 -2.50
N GLY A 70 4.50 16.94 -3.35
CA GLY A 70 4.64 16.80 -4.79
C GLY A 70 4.09 15.53 -5.38
N ALA A 71 3.66 14.59 -4.53
CA ALA A 71 3.12 13.33 -5.02
C ALA A 71 1.65 13.47 -5.40
N LYS A 72 1.19 12.54 -6.22
CA LYS A 72 -0.24 12.44 -6.51
C LYS A 72 -0.96 11.91 -5.29
N ASP A 73 -2.26 12.15 -5.24
CA ASP A 73 -3.07 11.68 -4.12
C ASP A 73 -3.18 10.17 -4.14
N TYR A 74 -3.06 9.59 -2.94
CA TYR A 74 -3.31 8.18 -2.69
C TYR A 74 -4.44 8.09 -1.67
N PHE A 75 -5.03 6.92 -1.53
CA PHE A 75 -5.99 6.68 -0.45
C PHE A 75 -5.24 6.57 0.86
N TYR A 76 -5.54 7.44 1.79
CA TYR A 76 -4.96 7.34 3.14
C TYR A 76 -5.78 6.33 3.94
N ILE A 77 -5.12 5.31 4.47
CA ILE A 77 -5.77 4.24 5.20
C ILE A 77 -5.37 4.32 6.67
N ALA A 78 -6.31 4.76 7.50
CA ALA A 78 -6.06 4.86 8.94
C ALA A 78 -6.30 3.55 9.66
N ASP A 79 -7.17 2.68 9.13
CA ASP A 79 -7.59 1.45 9.81
C ASP A 79 -6.63 0.30 9.57
N VAL A 80 -5.34 0.52 9.89
CA VAL A 80 -4.33 -0.51 9.66
C VAL A 80 -4.41 -1.64 10.68
N ASP A 81 -5.22 -1.47 11.73
CA ASP A 81 -5.38 -2.49 12.74
C ASP A 81 -6.39 -3.56 12.35
N ASP A 82 -7.19 -3.31 11.33
CA ASP A 82 -8.20 -4.26 10.89
C ASP A 82 -7.60 -5.13 9.79
N ARG A 83 -7.09 -6.29 10.18
CA ARG A 83 -6.37 -7.15 9.27
C ARG A 83 -7.21 -7.59 8.08
N ASP A 84 -8.45 -7.98 8.34
CA ASP A 84 -9.32 -8.46 7.26
C ASP A 84 -9.62 -7.37 6.26
N TYR A 85 -9.92 -6.18 6.76
CA TYR A 85 -10.20 -5.04 5.90
C TYR A 85 -8.98 -4.68 5.07
N LEU A 86 -7.82 -4.60 5.72
CA LEU A 86 -6.59 -4.23 5.04
C LEU A 86 -6.22 -5.28 3.98
N SER A 87 -6.32 -6.55 4.33
CA SER A 87 -6.01 -7.62 3.39
C SER A 87 -6.93 -7.60 2.17
N ALA A 88 -8.22 -7.33 2.39
CA ALA A 88 -9.16 -7.23 1.28
C ALA A 88 -8.82 -6.06 0.37
N LEU A 89 -8.50 -4.90 0.94
CA LEU A 89 -8.12 -3.74 0.16
C LEU A 89 -6.88 -4.01 -0.69
N VAL A 90 -5.87 -4.60 -0.08
CA VAL A 90 -4.63 -4.88 -0.78
C VAL A 90 -4.85 -5.93 -1.88
N ARG A 91 -5.61 -6.96 -1.57
CA ARG A 91 -5.87 -8.03 -2.56
C ARG A 91 -6.56 -7.46 -3.78
N GLU A 92 -7.61 -6.66 -3.59
CA GLU A 92 -8.34 -6.10 -4.72
C GLU A 92 -7.51 -5.08 -5.48
N THR A 93 -6.72 -4.29 -4.77
CA THR A 93 -5.84 -3.34 -5.42
C THR A 93 -4.81 -4.07 -6.27
N CYS A 94 -4.23 -5.13 -5.75
CA CYS A 94 -3.23 -5.90 -6.48
C CYS A 94 -3.82 -6.50 -7.74
N LYS A 95 -5.04 -7.03 -7.66
CA LYS A 95 -5.69 -7.59 -8.84
C LYS A 95 -5.94 -6.53 -9.92
N ALA A 96 -6.22 -5.30 -9.51
CA ALA A 96 -6.54 -4.23 -10.42
C ALA A 96 -5.30 -3.64 -11.08
N LEU A 97 -4.13 -3.86 -10.49
CA LEU A 97 -2.90 -3.31 -11.04
C LEU A 97 -2.39 -4.20 -12.16
N PRO A 98 -1.71 -3.61 -13.16
CA PRO A 98 -1.11 -4.42 -14.20
C PRO A 98 -0.02 -5.30 -13.63
N GLU A 99 0.23 -6.41 -14.30
CA GLU A 99 1.31 -7.29 -13.87
C GLU A 99 2.65 -6.58 -13.98
N PRO A 100 3.61 -6.94 -13.14
CA PRO A 100 4.93 -6.32 -13.23
C PRO A 100 5.48 -6.54 -14.62
N LYS A 101 6.08 -5.50 -15.17
CA LYS A 101 6.71 -5.62 -16.46
C LYS A 101 7.86 -6.59 -16.38
N LYS A 102 7.84 -7.57 -17.26
CA LYS A 102 8.97 -8.45 -17.34
C LYS A 102 10.10 -7.78 -18.05
N ARG A 103 11.29 -7.97 -17.52
CA ARG A 103 12.45 -7.42 -18.14
C ARG A 103 12.69 -8.11 -19.48
N LYS A 104 12.79 -7.32 -20.50
CA LYS A 104 13.12 -7.91 -21.80
C LYS A 104 14.56 -8.34 -21.82
N LYS A 105 14.80 -9.42 -22.48
CA LYS A 105 16.15 -9.89 -22.57
C LYS A 105 16.77 -9.49 -23.85
#